data_255cbeb70c008055957b71c364fea7a5
#
_entry.id   255cbeb70c008055957b71c364fea7a5
#
_cell.length_a   1.000
_cell.length_b   1.000
_cell.length_c   1.000
_cell.angle_alpha   90.00
_cell.angle_beta   90.00
_cell.angle_gamma   90.00
#
_symmetry.space_group_name_H-M   'P 1'
#
loop_
_entity.id
_entity.type
_entity.pdbx_description
1 polymer ?
#
loop_
_entity_poly.entity_id
_entity_poly.type
_entity_poly.pdbx_seq_one_letter_code
_entity_poly.pdbx_strand_id
1 'polypeptide(L)'
;MKQKTKKSAKRIVGARTGKSGPAVAALHLLSDAELRRIADKIFKLSDADETEVQIGVISDALTRFANNTIHQNVAEQVLTVSVRTVLDGCTARATTNKTDDDSLRRVVAASKSLARSQPRVPGLLPMPGPQKYGKVSRYFENTAHATPADRARAVARVAEMAEKRKQTAAGILTTGVTQSAIVNTNGLFASHRQTRAEFSITILESDSSGWAKANSPDFDRIDPAALALSASEKSAASREPEEAAPGKWTVILEPAAVLDLVGFLFYDFAGTAVADQRSCFNKRMGKRVMGENIILHDDVFHPLQSGAPYDGEGIPRQKILLVDKGVPSNLVYSRATARKMKAKPTGHGLPLPNEYGEAPMNLVFGGGNASVDEMIRSTERGILVTRLWYIREVDPYEKVLTGMTRDGTFLVEHGRVAGGVRNFRFNESLLEMLSNVEMLGPSVRAAGEESFEMVVPPMKVRDFNFSEVTKF
;
A
#
# COMPACT_ATOMS: atom_id res chain seq x y z
N MET A 1 -26.56 -62.82 -5.94
CA MET A 1 -27.69 -62.17 -6.64
C MET A 1 -27.91 -60.79 -6.07
N LYS A 2 -27.99 -59.78 -6.92
CA LYS A 2 -28.50 -58.40 -6.91
C LYS A 2 -27.38 -57.35 -7.05
N GLN A 3 -27.19 -57.06 -8.22
CA GLN A 3 -27.46 -55.93 -9.14
C GLN A 3 -26.91 -54.55 -8.68
N LYS A 4 -25.87 -54.16 -9.42
CA LYS A 4 -25.33 -52.81 -9.56
C LYS A 4 -26.39 -51.89 -10.17
N THR A 5 -26.57 -50.70 -9.61
CA THR A 5 -27.12 -49.56 -10.32
C THR A 5 -26.16 -48.40 -10.27
N LYS A 6 -25.46 -48.17 -11.38
CA LYS A 6 -24.76 -46.92 -11.70
C LYS A 6 -25.82 -45.86 -11.98
N LYS A 7 -25.88 -44.78 -11.22
CA LYS A 7 -26.54 -43.53 -11.63
C LYS A 7 -25.49 -42.51 -12.05
N SER A 8 -25.43 -42.31 -13.34
CA SER A 8 -24.74 -41.23 -14.02
C SER A 8 -25.44 -39.92 -13.65
N ALA A 9 -24.75 -39.02 -12.95
CA ALA A 9 -25.22 -37.66 -12.75
C ALA A 9 -24.84 -36.82 -13.97
N LYS A 10 -25.79 -36.59 -14.86
CA LYS A 10 -25.68 -35.55 -15.91
C LYS A 10 -25.65 -34.17 -15.24
N ARG A 11 -24.53 -33.50 -15.32
CA ARG A 11 -24.40 -32.10 -14.96
C ARG A 11 -25.17 -31.26 -15.99
N ILE A 12 -26.34 -30.76 -15.61
CA ILE A 12 -27.09 -29.77 -16.38
C ILE A 12 -26.45 -28.40 -16.10
N VAL A 13 -25.68 -27.92 -17.05
CA VAL A 13 -25.28 -26.51 -17.14
C VAL A 13 -26.49 -25.74 -17.67
N GLY A 14 -27.41 -25.39 -16.79
CA GLY A 14 -28.48 -24.45 -17.07
C GLY A 14 -27.98 -23.04 -16.88
N ALA A 15 -27.64 -22.33 -17.95
CA ALA A 15 -27.51 -20.90 -17.92
C ALA A 15 -28.84 -20.27 -17.50
N ARG A 16 -29.00 -19.98 -16.21
CA ARG A 16 -30.02 -19.05 -15.77
C ARG A 16 -29.65 -17.68 -16.29
N THR A 17 -30.36 -17.20 -17.31
CA THR A 17 -30.45 -15.77 -17.65
C THR A 17 -31.06 -15.05 -16.47
N GLY A 18 -30.24 -14.73 -15.47
CA GLY A 18 -30.62 -13.87 -14.37
C GLY A 18 -30.93 -12.48 -14.94
N LYS A 19 -32.07 -11.91 -14.55
CA LYS A 19 -32.39 -10.50 -14.76
C LYS A 19 -31.12 -9.70 -14.39
N SER A 20 -30.70 -8.81 -15.29
CA SER A 20 -29.62 -7.87 -15.04
C SER A 20 -29.84 -7.25 -13.66
N GLY A 21 -28.91 -7.53 -12.73
CA GLY A 21 -28.86 -6.79 -11.46
C GLY A 21 -28.82 -5.29 -11.72
N PRO A 22 -29.10 -4.46 -10.74
CA PRO A 22 -29.09 -3.01 -10.93
C PRO A 22 -27.78 -2.62 -11.60
N ALA A 23 -27.87 -1.86 -12.70
CA ALA A 23 -26.71 -1.39 -13.43
C ALA A 23 -25.77 -0.74 -12.41
N VAL A 24 -24.51 -1.16 -12.40
CA VAL A 24 -23.47 -0.51 -11.59
C VAL A 24 -23.56 0.97 -11.94
N ALA A 25 -23.79 1.82 -10.94
CA ALA A 25 -23.89 3.25 -11.15
C ALA A 25 -22.65 3.70 -11.92
N ALA A 26 -22.86 4.45 -13.00
CA ALA A 26 -21.77 4.96 -13.82
C ALA A 26 -20.79 5.72 -12.91
N LEU A 27 -19.48 5.53 -13.13
CA LEU A 27 -18.44 6.27 -12.40
C LEU A 27 -18.74 7.77 -12.51
N HIS A 28 -19.03 8.41 -11.39
CA HIS A 28 -19.30 9.84 -11.33
C HIS A 28 -18.17 10.55 -10.56
N LEU A 29 -17.23 11.10 -11.31
CA LEU A 29 -16.22 12.00 -10.79
C LEU A 29 -16.72 13.44 -10.91
N LEU A 30 -16.37 14.26 -9.93
CA LEU A 30 -16.73 15.65 -9.88
C LEU A 30 -15.74 16.50 -10.71
N SER A 31 -16.25 17.40 -11.52
CA SER A 31 -15.44 18.44 -12.14
C SER A 31 -14.92 19.44 -11.11
N ASP A 32 -13.85 20.17 -11.41
CA ASP A 32 -13.34 21.21 -10.52
C ASP A 32 -14.41 22.29 -10.23
N ALA A 33 -15.32 22.55 -11.18
CA ALA A 33 -16.45 23.47 -10.99
C ALA A 33 -17.46 22.92 -9.97
N GLU A 34 -17.74 21.62 -9.97
CA GLU A 34 -18.63 20.99 -9.00
C GLU A 34 -17.98 20.93 -7.61
N LEU A 35 -16.69 20.61 -7.54
CA LEU A 35 -15.93 20.64 -6.29
C LEU A 35 -15.96 22.02 -5.64
N ARG A 36 -15.72 23.09 -6.42
CA ARG A 36 -15.81 24.47 -5.96
C ARG A 36 -17.23 24.83 -5.54
N ARG A 37 -18.26 24.45 -6.29
CA ARG A 37 -19.66 24.72 -5.95
C ARG A 37 -20.05 24.11 -4.60
N ILE A 38 -19.61 22.89 -4.30
CA ILE A 38 -19.84 22.24 -2.99
C ILE A 38 -19.14 23.05 -1.90
N ALA A 39 -17.86 23.40 -2.09
CA ALA A 39 -17.10 24.18 -1.13
C ALA A 39 -17.73 25.59 -0.91
N ASP A 40 -18.14 26.28 -1.96
CA ASP A 40 -18.78 27.62 -1.88
C ASP A 40 -20.10 27.58 -1.10
N LYS A 41 -20.92 26.53 -1.26
CA LYS A 41 -22.12 26.34 -0.43
C LYS A 41 -21.76 26.20 1.05
N ILE A 42 -20.74 25.42 1.37
CA ILE A 42 -20.24 25.20 2.74
C ILE A 42 -19.71 26.52 3.31
N PHE A 43 -18.92 27.27 2.55
CA PHE A 43 -18.41 28.58 3.01
C PHE A 43 -19.52 29.58 3.31
N LYS A 44 -20.57 29.60 2.50
CA LYS A 44 -21.76 30.47 2.76
C LYS A 44 -22.52 30.05 4.01
N LEU A 45 -22.47 28.80 4.41
CA LEU A 45 -23.13 28.27 5.61
C LEU A 45 -22.27 28.41 6.87
N SER A 46 -20.97 28.68 6.70
CA SER A 46 -20.00 28.77 7.79
C SER A 46 -19.77 30.23 8.18
N ASP A 47 -19.93 30.53 9.48
CA ASP A 47 -19.52 31.77 10.14
C ASP A 47 -18.26 31.57 10.99
N ALA A 48 -17.50 30.51 10.75
CA ALA A 48 -16.23 30.23 11.42
C ALA A 48 -15.13 31.19 10.91
N ASP A 49 -14.08 31.40 11.72
CA ASP A 49 -12.93 32.23 11.36
C ASP A 49 -12.26 31.70 10.09
N GLU A 50 -12.15 30.37 9.97
CA GLU A 50 -11.65 29.68 8.78
C GLU A 50 -12.41 28.36 8.58
N THR A 51 -12.61 27.99 7.32
CA THR A 51 -13.26 26.73 6.95
C THR A 51 -12.49 26.05 5.83
N GLU A 52 -12.22 24.75 6.00
CA GLU A 52 -11.61 23.87 5.00
C GLU A 52 -12.57 22.74 4.65
N VAL A 53 -12.64 22.43 3.37
CA VAL A 53 -13.45 21.33 2.83
C VAL A 53 -12.53 20.34 2.12
N GLN A 54 -12.58 19.09 2.54
CA GLN A 54 -11.98 17.99 1.78
C GLN A 54 -13.10 17.17 1.15
N ILE A 55 -12.99 16.92 -0.15
CA ILE A 55 -13.96 16.14 -0.91
C ILE A 55 -13.22 14.94 -1.49
N GLY A 56 -13.73 13.75 -1.21
CA GLY A 56 -13.21 12.49 -1.72
C GLY A 56 -14.27 11.73 -2.49
N VAL A 57 -13.90 11.14 -3.62
CA VAL A 57 -14.67 10.10 -4.31
C VAL A 57 -13.79 8.88 -4.43
N ILE A 58 -14.26 7.75 -3.92
CA ILE A 58 -13.62 6.45 -4.07
C ILE A 58 -14.61 5.56 -4.81
N SER A 59 -14.19 4.99 -5.91
CA SER A 59 -14.94 3.98 -6.64
C SER A 59 -14.07 2.74 -6.76
N ASP A 60 -14.49 1.67 -6.10
CA ASP A 60 -13.77 0.41 -6.06
C ASP A 60 -14.61 -0.72 -6.59
N ALA A 61 -13.99 -1.60 -7.35
CA ALA A 61 -14.61 -2.80 -7.86
C ALA A 61 -13.66 -3.98 -7.71
N LEU A 62 -14.19 -5.13 -7.32
CA LEU A 62 -13.41 -6.33 -7.12
C LEU A 62 -14.10 -7.57 -7.69
N THR A 63 -13.28 -8.53 -8.10
CA THR A 63 -13.67 -9.90 -8.41
C THR A 63 -12.81 -10.83 -7.56
N ARG A 64 -13.45 -11.54 -6.62
CA ARG A 64 -12.80 -12.52 -5.74
C ARG A 64 -13.09 -13.93 -6.21
N PHE A 65 -12.09 -14.78 -6.16
CA PHE A 65 -12.18 -16.17 -6.58
C PHE A 65 -11.49 -17.10 -5.57
N ALA A 66 -12.01 -18.31 -5.46
CA ALA A 66 -11.41 -19.40 -4.69
C ALA A 66 -11.86 -20.73 -5.30
N ASN A 67 -11.09 -21.79 -5.08
CA ASN A 67 -11.35 -23.11 -5.66
C ASN A 67 -11.61 -23.04 -7.18
N ASN A 68 -10.80 -22.26 -7.89
CA ASN A 68 -10.88 -22.05 -9.34
C ASN A 68 -12.23 -21.46 -9.83
N THR A 69 -12.97 -20.82 -8.94
CA THR A 69 -14.32 -20.31 -9.26
C THR A 69 -14.50 -18.90 -8.70
N ILE A 70 -15.05 -17.99 -9.52
CA ILE A 70 -15.46 -16.68 -9.06
C ILE A 70 -16.67 -16.85 -8.12
N HIS A 71 -16.57 -16.31 -6.91
CA HIS A 71 -17.67 -16.38 -5.93
C HIS A 71 -18.17 -14.99 -5.51
N GLN A 72 -17.43 -13.91 -5.82
CA GLN A 72 -17.85 -12.56 -5.46
C GLN A 72 -17.42 -11.56 -6.53
N ASN A 73 -18.34 -10.66 -6.87
CA ASN A 73 -18.09 -9.51 -7.73
C ASN A 73 -18.84 -8.33 -7.13
N VAL A 74 -18.09 -7.31 -6.66
CA VAL A 74 -18.64 -6.15 -5.95
C VAL A 74 -18.12 -4.88 -6.60
N ALA A 75 -18.96 -3.86 -6.64
CA ALA A 75 -18.57 -2.50 -6.99
C ALA A 75 -19.25 -1.54 -6.02
N GLU A 76 -18.49 -0.58 -5.54
CA GLU A 76 -18.93 0.43 -4.58
C GLU A 76 -18.39 1.80 -4.99
N GLN A 77 -19.20 2.84 -4.79
CA GLN A 77 -18.75 4.22 -4.91
C GLN A 77 -19.17 5.01 -3.69
N VAL A 78 -18.22 5.68 -3.09
CA VAL A 78 -18.42 6.51 -1.90
C VAL A 78 -17.97 7.94 -2.18
N LEU A 79 -18.86 8.90 -1.95
CA LEU A 79 -18.54 10.32 -1.86
C LEU A 79 -18.38 10.69 -0.38
N THR A 80 -17.38 11.48 -0.08
CA THR A 80 -17.13 12.01 1.27
C THR A 80 -16.92 13.52 1.18
N VAL A 81 -17.63 14.27 2.00
CA VAL A 81 -17.42 15.71 2.21
C VAL A 81 -17.05 15.91 3.67
N SER A 82 -15.84 16.34 3.92
CA SER A 82 -15.28 16.53 5.26
C SER A 82 -15.01 18.02 5.49
N VAL A 83 -15.64 18.60 6.49
CA VAL A 83 -15.58 20.03 6.80
C VAL A 83 -14.81 20.23 8.09
N ARG A 84 -13.74 21.01 8.05
CA ARG A 84 -13.00 21.47 9.21
C ARG A 84 -13.24 22.95 9.44
N THR A 85 -13.60 23.31 10.66
CA THR A 85 -13.79 24.72 11.06
C THR A 85 -12.79 25.11 12.13
N VAL A 86 -12.40 26.38 12.11
CA VAL A 86 -11.61 27.03 13.16
C VAL A 86 -12.48 28.14 13.77
N LEU A 87 -12.56 28.15 15.11
CA LEU A 87 -13.29 29.12 15.90
C LEU A 87 -12.44 29.48 17.13
N ASP A 88 -12.00 30.72 17.24
CA ASP A 88 -11.21 31.19 18.39
C ASP A 88 -9.98 30.31 18.72
N GLY A 89 -9.32 29.75 17.69
CA GLY A 89 -8.17 28.85 17.83
C GLY A 89 -8.52 27.42 18.24
N CYS A 90 -9.82 27.08 18.32
CA CYS A 90 -10.31 25.70 18.44
C CYS A 90 -10.62 25.14 17.06
N THR A 91 -10.41 23.87 16.83
CA THR A 91 -10.67 23.25 15.52
C THR A 91 -11.22 21.84 15.65
N ALA A 92 -12.14 21.48 14.78
CA ALA A 92 -12.66 20.13 14.65
C ALA A 92 -13.11 19.85 13.22
N ARG A 93 -13.36 18.59 12.93
CA ARG A 93 -13.80 18.11 11.61
C ARG A 93 -15.06 17.26 11.77
N ALA A 94 -16.00 17.44 10.85
CA ALA A 94 -17.17 16.58 10.69
C ALA A 94 -17.31 16.16 9.24
N THR A 95 -17.96 15.03 8.99
CA THR A 95 -18.01 14.41 7.67
C THR A 95 -19.42 13.98 7.31
N THR A 96 -19.77 14.11 6.04
CA THR A 96 -21.02 13.60 5.44
C THR A 96 -20.70 12.91 4.09
N ASN A 97 -21.58 12.01 3.68
CA ASN A 97 -21.53 11.38 2.35
C ASN A 97 -22.62 11.95 1.40
N LYS A 98 -23.21 13.08 1.74
CA LYS A 98 -24.29 13.74 0.99
C LYS A 98 -23.95 15.18 0.67
N THR A 99 -24.49 15.69 -0.46
CA THR A 99 -24.25 17.04 -0.97
C THR A 99 -25.52 17.89 -1.08
N ASP A 100 -26.66 17.39 -0.58
CA ASP A 100 -27.87 18.18 -0.46
C ASP A 100 -27.70 19.28 0.60
N ASP A 101 -28.45 20.37 0.46
CA ASP A 101 -28.27 21.59 1.27
C ASP A 101 -28.48 21.32 2.76
N ASP A 102 -29.40 20.43 3.15
CA ASP A 102 -29.63 20.08 4.55
C ASP A 102 -28.48 19.26 5.14
N SER A 103 -27.91 18.35 4.38
CA SER A 103 -26.74 17.57 4.83
C SER A 103 -25.50 18.46 4.95
N LEU A 104 -25.29 19.40 4.01
CA LEU A 104 -24.20 20.37 4.10
C LEU A 104 -24.38 21.31 5.29
N ARG A 105 -25.62 21.79 5.57
CA ARG A 105 -25.89 22.58 6.77
C ARG A 105 -25.59 21.81 8.05
N ARG A 106 -26.01 20.54 8.14
CA ARG A 106 -25.76 19.71 9.32
C ARG A 106 -24.27 19.46 9.54
N VAL A 107 -23.48 19.16 8.51
CA VAL A 107 -22.04 18.89 8.68
C VAL A 107 -21.28 20.14 9.10
N VAL A 108 -21.61 21.32 8.59
CA VAL A 108 -21.04 22.60 9.04
C VAL A 108 -21.39 22.86 10.50
N ALA A 109 -22.66 22.72 10.88
CA ALA A 109 -23.10 22.91 12.26
C ALA A 109 -22.43 21.93 13.22
N ALA A 110 -22.27 20.66 12.81
CA ALA A 110 -21.57 19.64 13.59
C ALA A 110 -20.08 19.97 13.77
N SER A 111 -19.38 20.36 12.70
CA SER A 111 -17.97 20.76 12.78
C SER A 111 -17.76 21.93 13.73
N LYS A 112 -18.61 22.96 13.64
CA LYS A 112 -18.57 24.14 14.54
C LYS A 112 -18.87 23.78 16.00
N SER A 113 -19.88 22.94 16.24
CA SER A 113 -20.24 22.49 17.60
C SER A 113 -19.10 21.71 18.21
N LEU A 114 -18.50 20.79 17.45
CA LEU A 114 -17.34 20.03 17.90
C LEU A 114 -16.12 20.94 18.17
N ALA A 115 -15.84 21.91 17.31
CA ALA A 115 -14.74 22.85 17.50
C ALA A 115 -14.90 23.65 18.81
N ARG A 116 -16.10 24.15 19.13
CA ARG A 116 -16.37 24.85 20.38
C ARG A 116 -16.17 24.00 21.63
N SER A 117 -16.27 22.67 21.50
CA SER A 117 -16.06 21.71 22.60
C SER A 117 -14.61 21.27 22.73
N GLN A 118 -13.73 21.64 21.82
CA GLN A 118 -12.30 21.32 21.87
C GLN A 118 -11.51 22.39 22.63
N PRO A 119 -10.39 22.04 23.25
CA PRO A 119 -9.46 23.03 23.78
C PRO A 119 -8.84 23.83 22.63
N ARG A 120 -8.42 25.05 22.94
CA ARG A 120 -7.61 25.85 22.00
C ARG A 120 -6.32 25.09 21.67
N VAL A 121 -5.98 25.05 20.39
CA VAL A 121 -4.72 24.46 19.91
C VAL A 121 -3.63 25.51 19.98
N PRO A 122 -2.67 25.40 20.92
CA PRO A 122 -1.59 26.39 21.03
C PRO A 122 -0.81 26.51 19.72
N GLY A 123 -0.79 27.71 19.18
CA GLY A 123 -0.08 27.98 17.94
C GLY A 123 -0.67 27.31 16.69
N LEU A 124 -1.98 27.13 16.65
CA LEU A 124 -2.67 26.73 15.42
C LEU A 124 -2.26 27.68 14.28
N LEU A 125 -1.84 27.12 13.16
CA LEU A 125 -1.47 27.90 11.99
C LEU A 125 -2.73 28.25 11.19
N PRO A 126 -2.82 29.46 10.60
CA PRO A 126 -3.88 29.80 9.66
C PRO A 126 -3.88 28.82 8.48
N MET A 127 -5.02 28.59 7.86
CA MET A 127 -5.11 27.74 6.66
C MET A 127 -4.23 28.30 5.53
N PRO A 128 -3.59 27.44 4.72
CA PRO A 128 -2.72 27.92 3.66
C PRO A 128 -3.53 28.63 2.56
N GLY A 129 -2.93 29.65 1.95
CA GLY A 129 -3.44 30.30 0.73
C GLY A 129 -3.15 29.47 -0.53
N PRO A 130 -3.41 30.04 -1.73
CA PRO A 130 -3.19 29.39 -3.01
C PRO A 130 -1.78 28.84 -3.16
N GLN A 131 -1.64 27.64 -3.74
CA GLN A 131 -0.40 26.94 -3.96
C GLN A 131 -0.21 26.60 -5.45
N LYS A 132 1.03 26.28 -5.83
CA LYS A 132 1.38 25.73 -7.14
C LYS A 132 1.85 24.28 -6.96
N TYR A 133 1.29 23.40 -7.76
CA TYR A 133 1.58 21.95 -7.64
C TYR A 133 2.35 21.42 -8.83
N GLY A 134 3.24 20.47 -8.58
CA GLY A 134 3.87 19.65 -9.61
C GLY A 134 2.82 18.78 -10.31
N LYS A 135 3.15 18.32 -11.51
CA LYS A 135 2.25 17.45 -12.29
C LYS A 135 2.48 15.99 -11.91
N VAL A 136 1.42 15.31 -11.54
CA VAL A 136 1.36 13.85 -11.36
C VAL A 136 0.21 13.34 -12.21
N SER A 137 0.48 12.46 -13.19
CA SER A 137 -0.53 11.86 -14.06
C SER A 137 -0.59 10.35 -13.77
N ARG A 138 -1.65 9.92 -13.07
CA ARG A 138 -1.88 8.52 -12.66
C ARG A 138 -3.33 8.10 -12.89
N TYR A 139 -4.02 8.75 -13.79
CA TYR A 139 -5.37 8.40 -14.20
C TYR A 139 -5.35 7.76 -15.57
N PHE A 140 -5.87 6.55 -15.68
CA PHE A 140 -5.93 5.75 -16.89
C PHE A 140 -7.37 5.34 -17.18
N GLU A 141 -7.88 5.69 -18.35
CA GLU A 141 -9.28 5.46 -18.74
C GLU A 141 -9.65 3.97 -18.77
N ASN A 142 -8.73 3.10 -19.26
CA ASN A 142 -8.92 1.65 -19.27
C ASN A 142 -9.14 1.07 -17.87
N THR A 143 -8.44 1.60 -16.87
CA THR A 143 -8.62 1.20 -15.47
C THR A 143 -9.91 1.77 -14.87
N ALA A 144 -10.19 3.04 -15.12
CA ALA A 144 -11.38 3.72 -14.63
C ALA A 144 -12.69 3.07 -15.12
N HIS A 145 -12.67 2.55 -16.35
CA HIS A 145 -13.81 1.93 -17.00
C HIS A 145 -13.75 0.40 -17.07
N ALA A 146 -12.81 -0.23 -16.34
CA ALA A 146 -12.72 -1.68 -16.28
C ALA A 146 -14.03 -2.31 -15.76
N THR A 147 -14.63 -3.16 -16.58
CA THR A 147 -15.94 -3.77 -16.29
C THR A 147 -15.81 -5.03 -15.44
N PRO A 148 -16.90 -5.50 -14.79
CA PRO A 148 -16.92 -6.82 -14.17
C PRO A 148 -16.56 -7.96 -15.14
N ALA A 149 -16.92 -7.82 -16.41
CA ALA A 149 -16.59 -8.82 -17.45
C ALA A 149 -15.09 -8.86 -17.77
N ASP A 150 -14.40 -7.71 -17.74
CA ASP A 150 -12.95 -7.65 -17.95
C ASP A 150 -12.22 -8.38 -16.83
N ARG A 151 -12.58 -8.11 -15.57
CA ARG A 151 -12.02 -8.80 -14.41
C ARG A 151 -12.34 -10.29 -14.42
N ALA A 152 -13.58 -10.65 -14.74
CA ALA A 152 -14.00 -12.06 -14.82
C ALA A 152 -13.24 -12.84 -15.90
N ARG A 153 -12.99 -12.24 -17.08
CA ARG A 153 -12.19 -12.86 -18.14
C ARG A 153 -10.75 -13.12 -17.71
N ALA A 154 -10.14 -12.17 -17.01
CA ALA A 154 -8.78 -12.35 -16.49
C ALA A 154 -8.73 -13.51 -15.47
N VAL A 155 -9.67 -13.55 -14.52
CA VAL A 155 -9.76 -14.61 -13.51
C VAL A 155 -10.07 -15.97 -14.13
N ALA A 156 -10.94 -16.04 -15.15
CA ALA A 156 -11.29 -17.31 -15.82
C ALA A 156 -10.06 -17.96 -16.47
N ARG A 157 -9.18 -17.18 -17.12
CA ARG A 157 -7.91 -17.68 -17.70
C ARG A 157 -6.99 -18.28 -16.64
N VAL A 158 -6.92 -17.63 -15.50
CA VAL A 158 -6.10 -18.07 -14.35
C VAL A 158 -6.67 -19.37 -13.75
N ALA A 159 -7.98 -19.45 -13.56
CA ALA A 159 -8.65 -20.65 -13.05
C ALA A 159 -8.45 -21.84 -14.00
N GLU A 160 -8.63 -21.64 -15.32
CA GLU A 160 -8.39 -22.66 -16.33
C GLU A 160 -6.93 -23.16 -16.32
N MET A 161 -5.95 -22.27 -16.13
CA MET A 161 -4.55 -22.64 -16.03
C MET A 161 -4.29 -23.50 -14.79
N ALA A 162 -4.85 -23.11 -13.63
CA ALA A 162 -4.73 -23.88 -12.39
C ALA A 162 -5.38 -25.27 -12.50
N GLU A 163 -6.57 -25.35 -13.10
CA GLU A 163 -7.26 -26.63 -13.35
C GLU A 163 -6.43 -27.57 -14.23
N LYS A 164 -5.87 -27.09 -15.33
CA LYS A 164 -4.98 -27.88 -16.21
C LYS A 164 -3.77 -28.44 -15.49
N ARG A 165 -3.27 -27.72 -14.49
CA ARG A 165 -2.14 -28.13 -13.65
C ARG A 165 -2.55 -28.93 -12.40
N LYS A 166 -3.85 -29.17 -12.20
CA LYS A 166 -4.44 -29.83 -11.02
C LYS A 166 -4.17 -29.09 -9.72
N GLN A 167 -4.07 -27.78 -9.81
CA GLN A 167 -3.82 -26.85 -8.70
C GLN A 167 -5.11 -26.09 -8.34
N THR A 168 -5.15 -25.54 -7.15
CA THR A 168 -6.26 -24.70 -6.67
C THR A 168 -5.82 -23.25 -6.58
N ALA A 169 -6.53 -22.36 -7.29
CA ALA A 169 -6.29 -20.93 -7.26
C ALA A 169 -7.31 -20.21 -6.37
N ALA A 170 -6.80 -19.27 -5.58
CA ALA A 170 -7.59 -18.32 -4.81
C ALA A 170 -6.97 -16.93 -4.93
N GLY A 171 -7.79 -15.87 -4.94
CA GLY A 171 -7.25 -14.54 -5.07
C GLY A 171 -8.29 -13.45 -5.30
N ILE A 172 -7.80 -12.30 -5.67
CA ILE A 172 -8.61 -11.10 -5.90
C ILE A 172 -8.03 -10.27 -7.04
N LEU A 173 -8.91 -9.72 -7.87
CA LEU A 173 -8.59 -8.70 -8.87
C LEU A 173 -9.43 -7.47 -8.58
N THR A 174 -8.78 -6.34 -8.32
CA THR A 174 -9.43 -5.07 -8.03
C THR A 174 -9.12 -4.02 -9.08
N THR A 175 -10.05 -3.11 -9.29
CA THR A 175 -9.85 -1.87 -10.05
C THR A 175 -10.54 -0.75 -9.31
N GLY A 176 -9.99 0.45 -9.35
CA GLY A 176 -10.59 1.57 -8.64
C GLY A 176 -10.14 2.93 -9.16
N VAL A 177 -10.89 3.93 -8.73
CA VAL A 177 -10.62 5.35 -8.95
C VAL A 177 -10.70 6.08 -7.64
N THR A 178 -9.74 6.95 -7.40
CA THR A 178 -9.78 7.89 -6.28
C THR A 178 -9.69 9.31 -6.81
N GLN A 179 -10.60 10.15 -6.36
CA GLN A 179 -10.53 11.60 -6.54
C GLN A 179 -10.45 12.25 -5.17
N SER A 180 -9.58 13.22 -5.01
CA SER A 180 -9.47 14.03 -3.80
C SER A 180 -9.42 15.52 -4.16
N ALA A 181 -10.03 16.34 -3.31
CA ALA A 181 -9.87 17.80 -3.39
C ALA A 181 -9.79 18.40 -1.98
N ILE A 182 -9.04 19.48 -1.86
CA ILE A 182 -8.98 20.32 -0.66
C ILE A 182 -9.18 21.78 -1.07
N VAL A 183 -10.11 22.43 -0.38
CA VAL A 183 -10.50 23.82 -0.63
C VAL A 183 -10.66 24.53 0.71
N ASN A 184 -10.25 25.78 0.84
CA ASN A 184 -10.45 26.54 2.07
C ASN A 184 -10.82 28.00 1.81
N THR A 185 -11.23 28.69 2.87
CA THR A 185 -11.62 30.11 2.83
C THR A 185 -10.48 31.07 2.50
N ASN A 186 -9.21 30.63 2.61
CA ASN A 186 -8.03 31.44 2.26
C ASN A 186 -7.64 31.30 0.78
N GLY A 187 -8.52 30.71 -0.05
CA GLY A 187 -8.36 30.61 -1.49
C GLY A 187 -7.54 29.43 -1.99
N LEU A 188 -7.16 28.49 -1.10
CA LEU A 188 -6.57 27.23 -1.52
C LEU A 188 -7.56 26.42 -2.32
N PHE A 189 -7.11 25.86 -3.43
CA PHE A 189 -7.79 24.82 -4.19
C PHE A 189 -6.77 23.84 -4.76
N ALA A 190 -6.93 22.58 -4.46
CA ALA A 190 -6.20 21.49 -5.07
C ALA A 190 -7.15 20.34 -5.36
N SER A 191 -7.00 19.71 -6.52
CA SER A 191 -7.70 18.49 -6.88
C SER A 191 -6.75 17.50 -7.55
N HIS A 192 -7.00 16.21 -7.32
CA HIS A 192 -6.24 15.14 -7.95
C HIS A 192 -7.14 13.92 -8.15
N ARG A 193 -6.88 13.18 -9.23
CA ARG A 193 -7.52 11.90 -9.49
C ARG A 193 -6.49 10.90 -9.96
N GLN A 194 -6.68 9.67 -9.54
CA GLN A 194 -5.84 8.54 -9.92
C GLN A 194 -6.65 7.26 -10.01
N THR A 195 -6.15 6.32 -10.80
CA THR A 195 -6.67 4.96 -10.89
C THR A 195 -5.77 3.99 -10.15
N ARG A 196 -6.30 2.83 -9.83
CA ARG A 196 -5.55 1.70 -9.28
C ARG A 196 -6.10 0.39 -9.81
N ALA A 197 -5.23 -0.55 -10.04
CA ALA A 197 -5.55 -1.94 -10.27
C ALA A 197 -4.59 -2.81 -9.46
N GLU A 198 -5.08 -3.94 -8.96
CA GLU A 198 -4.28 -4.89 -8.20
C GLU A 198 -4.76 -6.30 -8.49
N PHE A 199 -3.83 -7.22 -8.67
CA PHE A 199 -4.09 -8.64 -8.75
C PHE A 199 -3.21 -9.38 -7.73
N SER A 200 -3.85 -10.19 -6.90
CA SER A 200 -3.18 -11.09 -5.94
C SER A 200 -3.71 -12.50 -6.12
N ILE A 201 -2.81 -13.47 -6.12
CA ILE A 201 -3.12 -14.89 -6.29
C ILE A 201 -2.27 -15.75 -5.38
N THR A 202 -2.92 -16.73 -4.77
CA THR A 202 -2.28 -17.89 -4.16
C THR A 202 -2.68 -19.14 -4.93
N ILE A 203 -1.70 -19.93 -5.33
CA ILE A 203 -1.88 -21.28 -5.88
C ILE A 203 -1.56 -22.28 -4.77
N LEU A 204 -2.45 -23.24 -4.60
CA LEU A 204 -2.40 -24.25 -3.54
C LEU A 204 -2.31 -25.63 -4.15
N GLU A 205 -1.51 -26.48 -3.54
CA GLU A 205 -1.47 -27.93 -3.72
C GLU A 205 -1.69 -28.63 -2.37
N SER A 206 -1.46 -29.94 -2.27
CA SER A 206 -1.76 -30.71 -1.04
C SER A 206 -0.92 -30.26 0.16
N ASP A 207 0.34 -29.93 -0.05
CA ASP A 207 1.34 -29.64 0.97
C ASP A 207 2.16 -28.38 0.67
N SER A 208 1.80 -27.64 -0.36
CA SER A 208 2.58 -26.50 -0.84
C SER A 208 1.70 -25.36 -1.32
N SER A 209 2.27 -24.18 -1.37
CA SER A 209 1.64 -22.98 -1.90
C SER A 209 2.65 -22.05 -2.56
N GLY A 210 2.14 -21.26 -3.50
CA GLY A 210 2.91 -20.19 -4.12
C GLY A 210 2.05 -18.95 -4.29
N TRP A 211 2.65 -17.79 -4.22
CA TRP A 211 1.97 -16.51 -4.25
C TRP A 211 2.64 -15.53 -5.21
N ALA A 212 1.80 -14.69 -5.81
CA ALA A 212 2.25 -13.54 -6.60
C ALA A 212 1.23 -12.40 -6.50
N LYS A 213 1.73 -11.17 -6.52
CA LYS A 213 0.91 -9.95 -6.47
C LYS A 213 1.55 -8.85 -7.29
N ALA A 214 0.73 -8.05 -7.94
CA ALA A 214 1.15 -6.82 -8.58
C ALA A 214 0.06 -5.76 -8.49
N ASN A 215 0.48 -4.50 -8.45
CA ASN A 215 -0.41 -3.36 -8.58
C ASN A 215 0.12 -2.34 -9.60
N SER A 216 -0.78 -1.57 -10.17
CA SER A 216 -0.47 -0.49 -11.10
C SER A 216 -1.63 0.50 -11.16
N PRO A 217 -1.41 1.78 -11.42
CA PRO A 217 -2.49 2.68 -11.80
C PRO A 217 -3.12 2.34 -13.15
N ASP A 218 -2.41 1.60 -14.00
CA ASP A 218 -2.82 1.17 -15.33
C ASP A 218 -3.09 -0.34 -15.34
N PHE A 219 -4.36 -0.73 -15.56
CA PHE A 219 -4.81 -2.13 -15.55
C PHE A 219 -4.09 -2.98 -16.62
N ASP A 220 -3.78 -2.40 -17.77
CA ASP A 220 -3.12 -3.12 -18.86
C ASP A 220 -1.65 -3.47 -18.54
N ARG A 221 -1.07 -2.92 -17.48
CA ARG A 221 0.26 -3.27 -16.98
C ARG A 221 0.26 -4.42 -15.98
N ILE A 222 -0.89 -4.95 -15.64
CA ILE A 222 -1.00 -6.16 -14.81
C ILE A 222 -1.23 -7.33 -15.75
N ASP A 223 -0.36 -8.34 -15.67
CA ASP A 223 -0.54 -9.62 -16.36
C ASP A 223 -0.94 -10.71 -15.37
N PRO A 224 -2.24 -10.97 -15.16
CA PRO A 224 -2.70 -12.01 -14.25
C PRO A 224 -2.23 -13.42 -14.63
N ALA A 225 -2.00 -13.69 -15.92
CA ALA A 225 -1.55 -15.01 -16.36
C ALA A 225 -0.08 -15.23 -15.99
N ALA A 226 0.80 -14.23 -16.20
CA ALA A 226 2.19 -14.31 -15.78
C ALA A 226 2.33 -14.45 -14.25
N LEU A 227 1.54 -13.68 -13.48
CA LEU A 227 1.52 -13.79 -12.02
C LEU A 227 1.03 -15.16 -11.55
N ALA A 228 -0.02 -15.69 -12.17
CA ALA A 228 -0.52 -17.02 -11.85
C ALA A 228 0.48 -18.13 -12.22
N LEU A 229 1.21 -17.97 -13.32
CA LEU A 229 2.29 -18.89 -13.70
C LEU A 229 3.40 -18.87 -12.64
N SER A 230 3.86 -17.70 -12.23
CA SER A 230 4.87 -17.55 -11.18
C SER A 230 4.41 -18.17 -9.85
N ALA A 231 3.17 -17.91 -9.42
CA ALA A 231 2.63 -18.54 -8.22
C ALA A 231 2.51 -20.07 -8.34
N SER A 232 2.13 -20.56 -9.54
CA SER A 232 2.04 -22.00 -9.84
C SER A 232 3.41 -22.70 -9.78
N GLU A 233 4.44 -22.08 -10.35
CA GLU A 233 5.81 -22.60 -10.32
C GLU A 233 6.37 -22.63 -8.89
N LYS A 234 6.11 -21.56 -8.11
CA LYS A 234 6.47 -21.52 -6.69
C LYS A 234 5.76 -22.60 -5.88
N SER A 235 4.45 -22.82 -6.10
CA SER A 235 3.72 -23.91 -5.45
C SER A 235 4.33 -25.27 -5.79
N ALA A 236 4.61 -25.52 -7.07
CA ALA A 236 5.23 -26.77 -7.50
C ALA A 236 6.65 -26.99 -6.91
N ALA A 237 7.45 -25.91 -6.83
CA ALA A 237 8.80 -25.96 -6.25
C ALA A 237 8.81 -26.08 -4.71
N SER A 238 7.67 -25.79 -4.05
CA SER A 238 7.52 -25.89 -2.59
C SER A 238 6.98 -27.23 -2.11
N ARG A 239 6.75 -28.21 -3.00
CA ARG A 239 6.26 -29.54 -2.62
C ARG A 239 7.27 -30.27 -1.73
N GLU A 240 6.74 -31.10 -0.83
CA GLU A 240 7.55 -31.91 0.09
C GLU A 240 8.62 -31.06 0.81
N PRO A 241 8.20 -29.94 1.48
CA PRO A 241 9.14 -29.00 2.03
C PRO A 241 10.00 -29.63 3.12
N GLU A 242 11.31 -29.48 2.98
CA GLU A 242 12.28 -29.94 3.97
C GLU A 242 12.33 -29.02 5.18
N GLU A 243 12.79 -29.54 6.31
CA GLU A 243 13.04 -28.74 7.50
C GLU A 243 14.49 -28.25 7.50
N ALA A 244 14.69 -26.93 7.53
CA ALA A 244 16.00 -26.33 7.67
C ALA A 244 16.18 -25.76 9.09
N ALA A 245 17.39 -25.83 9.63
CA ALA A 245 17.67 -25.38 10.99
C ALA A 245 17.50 -23.87 11.13
N PRO A 246 16.87 -23.37 12.21
CA PRO A 246 16.86 -21.95 12.54
C PRO A 246 18.26 -21.39 12.72
N GLY A 247 18.40 -20.08 12.69
CA GLY A 247 19.66 -19.38 12.85
C GLY A 247 19.86 -18.27 11.83
N LYS A 248 21.10 -17.84 11.66
CA LYS A 248 21.47 -16.80 10.70
C LYS A 248 21.69 -17.39 9.32
N TRP A 249 21.04 -16.78 8.33
CA TRP A 249 21.08 -17.21 6.94
C TRP A 249 21.38 -16.05 6.00
N THR A 250 22.05 -16.32 4.90
CA THR A 250 21.96 -15.44 3.74
C THR A 250 20.55 -15.59 3.15
N VAL A 251 19.83 -14.48 3.00
CA VAL A 251 18.49 -14.48 2.42
C VAL A 251 18.46 -13.69 1.11
N ILE A 252 17.63 -14.15 0.20
CA ILE A 252 17.25 -13.40 -1.00
C ILE A 252 15.78 -13.04 -0.81
N LEU A 253 15.50 -11.76 -0.61
CA LEU A 253 14.16 -11.24 -0.39
C LEU A 253 13.59 -10.73 -1.72
N GLU A 254 12.47 -11.29 -2.16
CA GLU A 254 11.72 -10.72 -3.29
C GLU A 254 11.12 -9.36 -2.90
N PRO A 255 10.74 -8.49 -3.88
CA PRO A 255 10.28 -7.14 -3.59
C PRO A 255 9.11 -7.05 -2.60
N ALA A 256 8.20 -8.03 -2.57
CA ALA A 256 7.11 -8.06 -1.60
C ALA A 256 7.62 -8.27 -0.16
N ALA A 257 8.57 -9.18 0.04
CA ALA A 257 9.18 -9.40 1.35
C ALA A 257 9.98 -8.18 1.83
N VAL A 258 10.72 -7.53 0.91
CA VAL A 258 11.41 -6.26 1.23
C VAL A 258 10.43 -5.18 1.64
N LEU A 259 9.37 -4.97 0.85
CA LEU A 259 8.35 -3.95 1.11
C LEU A 259 7.70 -4.14 2.49
N ASP A 260 7.32 -5.37 2.83
CA ASP A 260 6.66 -5.67 4.09
C ASP A 260 7.55 -5.40 5.32
N LEU A 261 8.88 -5.52 5.18
CA LEU A 261 9.83 -5.14 6.23
C LEU A 261 10.09 -3.64 6.27
N VAL A 262 10.49 -3.04 5.14
CA VAL A 262 10.92 -1.63 5.13
C VAL A 262 9.77 -0.66 5.34
N GLY A 263 8.54 -1.12 5.16
CA GLY A 263 7.34 -0.37 5.50
C GLY A 263 7.29 0.07 6.96
N PHE A 264 7.89 -0.65 7.87
CA PHE A 264 7.96 -0.28 9.28
C PHE A 264 8.85 0.93 9.58
N LEU A 265 9.62 1.44 8.61
CA LEU A 265 10.42 2.66 8.76
C LEU A 265 9.66 3.95 8.45
N PHE A 266 8.48 3.87 7.80
CA PHE A 266 7.86 5.08 7.24
C PHE A 266 7.64 6.19 8.27
N TYR A 267 7.13 5.86 9.45
CA TYR A 267 6.83 6.85 10.48
C TYR A 267 8.07 7.36 11.23
N ASP A 268 9.18 6.62 11.20
CA ASP A 268 10.44 7.04 11.84
C ASP A 268 11.06 8.28 11.21
N PHE A 269 10.71 8.57 9.94
CA PHE A 269 11.13 9.79 9.25
C PHE A 269 10.21 10.99 9.49
N ALA A 270 9.15 10.86 10.29
CA ALA A 270 8.32 11.98 10.67
C ALA A 270 9.04 12.87 11.68
N GLY A 271 9.06 14.18 11.43
CA GLY A 271 9.62 15.16 12.37
C GLY A 271 8.94 15.08 13.73
N THR A 272 7.61 14.83 13.77
CA THR A 272 6.84 14.61 15.00
C THR A 272 7.37 13.41 15.78
N ALA A 273 7.63 12.27 15.11
CA ALA A 273 8.16 11.08 15.78
C ALA A 273 9.53 11.33 16.44
N VAL A 274 10.41 12.06 15.76
CA VAL A 274 11.73 12.44 16.29
C VAL A 274 11.60 13.46 17.42
N ALA A 275 10.72 14.46 17.29
CA ALA A 275 10.49 15.48 18.32
C ALA A 275 9.94 14.89 19.62
N ASP A 276 9.12 13.85 19.49
CA ASP A 276 8.48 13.15 20.61
C ASP A 276 9.29 11.94 21.10
N GLN A 277 10.54 11.77 20.62
CA GLN A 277 11.45 10.68 20.99
C GLN A 277 10.89 9.28 20.72
N ARG A 278 10.11 9.12 19.65
CA ARG A 278 9.46 7.85 19.25
C ARG A 278 10.08 7.20 18.01
N SER A 279 11.09 7.82 17.39
CA SER A 279 11.75 7.32 16.19
C SER A 279 13.00 6.51 16.52
N CYS A 280 13.25 5.43 15.79
CA CYS A 280 14.53 4.71 15.84
C CYS A 280 15.72 5.59 15.41
N PHE A 281 15.48 6.70 14.73
CA PHE A 281 16.52 7.65 14.32
C PHE A 281 16.86 8.71 15.39
N ASN A 282 16.19 8.73 16.53
CA ASN A 282 16.61 9.57 17.65
C ASN A 282 18.07 9.25 18.02
N LYS A 283 18.94 10.31 18.08
CA LYS A 283 20.39 10.21 18.29
C LYS A 283 21.18 9.51 17.16
N ARG A 284 20.52 9.06 16.09
CA ARG A 284 21.11 8.37 14.92
C ARG A 284 21.11 9.22 13.65
N MET A 285 20.38 10.34 13.61
CA MET A 285 20.42 11.28 12.47
C MET A 285 21.85 11.71 12.17
N GLY A 286 22.23 11.70 10.89
CA GLY A 286 23.57 12.03 10.41
C GLY A 286 24.65 10.98 10.69
N LYS A 287 24.31 9.82 11.26
CA LYS A 287 25.22 8.69 11.49
C LYS A 287 24.87 7.55 10.58
N ARG A 288 25.87 6.82 10.06
CA ARG A 288 25.60 5.62 9.27
C ARG A 288 25.05 4.51 10.17
N VAL A 289 23.85 4.03 9.84
CA VAL A 289 23.15 2.94 10.55
C VAL A 289 22.62 1.86 9.60
N MET A 290 22.92 1.99 8.31
CA MET A 290 22.57 1.04 7.26
C MET A 290 23.76 0.90 6.29
N GLY A 291 23.70 -0.06 5.38
CA GLY A 291 24.70 -0.25 4.34
C GLY A 291 24.87 0.99 3.44
N GLU A 292 26.08 1.21 2.93
CA GLU A 292 26.38 2.34 2.03
C GLU A 292 25.59 2.30 0.72
N ASN A 293 25.13 1.13 0.33
CA ASN A 293 24.28 0.92 -0.84
C ASN A 293 22.81 1.28 -0.61
N ILE A 294 22.40 1.67 0.61
CA ILE A 294 21.02 2.04 0.93
C ILE A 294 20.79 3.53 0.71
N ILE A 295 19.92 3.84 -0.24
CA ILE A 295 19.43 5.19 -0.55
C ILE A 295 17.91 5.15 -0.50
N LEU A 296 17.29 6.09 0.20
CA LEU A 296 15.84 6.16 0.34
C LEU A 296 15.34 7.58 0.12
N HIS A 297 14.32 7.72 -0.69
CA HIS A 297 13.58 8.97 -0.90
C HIS A 297 12.10 8.82 -0.52
N ASP A 298 11.44 9.93 -0.18
CA ASP A 298 10.02 10.11 -0.47
C ASP A 298 9.89 10.91 -1.78
N ASP A 299 9.19 10.37 -2.78
CA ASP A 299 9.10 10.98 -4.11
C ASP A 299 7.80 10.59 -4.81
N VAL A 300 6.74 11.40 -4.66
CA VAL A 300 5.46 11.22 -5.36
C VAL A 300 5.58 11.35 -6.89
N PHE A 301 6.63 12.04 -7.37
CA PHE A 301 6.85 12.28 -8.80
C PHE A 301 7.56 11.11 -9.49
N HIS A 302 8.08 10.14 -8.72
CA HIS A 302 8.71 8.96 -9.29
C HIS A 302 7.71 8.21 -10.22
N PRO A 303 8.11 7.79 -11.45
CA PRO A 303 7.18 7.21 -12.44
C PRO A 303 6.37 6.00 -11.95
N LEU A 304 6.92 5.23 -11.00
CA LEU A 304 6.28 4.05 -10.43
C LEU A 304 5.45 4.35 -9.17
N GLN A 305 5.41 5.60 -8.68
CA GLN A 305 4.61 5.98 -7.52
C GLN A 305 3.18 6.40 -7.86
N SER A 306 2.34 6.43 -6.84
CA SER A 306 0.97 6.96 -6.85
C SER A 306 0.85 8.08 -5.81
N GLY A 307 -0.25 8.82 -5.83
CA GLY A 307 -0.56 9.85 -4.85
C GLY A 307 -0.76 11.23 -5.45
N ALA A 308 -1.34 12.12 -4.65
CA ALA A 308 -1.57 13.50 -5.03
C ALA A 308 -0.28 14.35 -4.90
N PRO A 309 -0.10 15.40 -5.72
CA PRO A 309 1.06 16.29 -5.64
C PRO A 309 0.97 17.29 -4.46
N TYR A 310 0.06 17.07 -3.54
CA TYR A 310 -0.13 17.84 -2.31
C TYR A 310 -0.42 16.91 -1.14
N ASP A 311 -0.21 17.43 0.06
CA ASP A 311 -0.46 16.72 1.31
C ASP A 311 -1.86 16.98 1.88
N GLY A 312 -2.13 16.46 3.08
CA GLY A 312 -3.41 16.61 3.77
C GLY A 312 -3.73 18.03 4.26
N GLU A 313 -2.75 18.94 4.22
CA GLU A 313 -2.90 20.37 4.48
C GLU A 313 -3.00 21.21 3.19
N GLY A 314 -2.86 20.59 2.02
CA GLY A 314 -2.81 21.27 0.72
C GLY A 314 -1.46 21.87 0.38
N ILE A 315 -0.39 21.48 1.06
CA ILE A 315 0.97 21.93 0.77
C ILE A 315 1.59 21.08 -0.35
N PRO A 316 2.28 21.69 -1.32
CA PRO A 316 2.95 20.95 -2.39
C PRO A 316 3.96 19.92 -1.84
N ARG A 317 3.86 18.68 -2.30
CA ARG A 317 4.82 17.64 -1.96
C ARG A 317 6.18 17.94 -2.58
N GLN A 318 7.22 17.60 -1.85
CA GLN A 318 8.61 17.70 -2.29
C GLN A 318 9.23 16.31 -2.32
N LYS A 319 10.19 16.09 -3.21
CA LYS A 319 11.08 14.94 -3.15
C LYS A 319 12.07 15.16 -2.00
N ILE A 320 12.14 14.23 -1.08
CA ILE A 320 13.03 14.29 0.10
C ILE A 320 13.97 13.09 0.08
N LEU A 321 15.28 13.32 0.14
CA LEU A 321 16.28 12.28 0.37
C LEU A 321 16.29 11.95 1.86
N LEU A 322 15.68 10.83 2.25
CA LEU A 322 15.54 10.38 3.64
C LEU A 322 16.81 9.73 4.15
N VAL A 323 17.38 8.83 3.36
CA VAL A 323 18.64 8.13 3.66
C VAL A 323 19.61 8.34 2.50
N ASP A 324 20.79 8.85 2.81
CA ASP A 324 21.91 8.98 1.88
C ASP A 324 23.03 8.00 2.24
N LYS A 325 23.24 7.00 1.40
CA LYS A 325 24.29 5.99 1.58
C LYS A 325 24.32 5.41 3.02
N GLY A 326 23.16 4.98 3.50
CA GLY A 326 23.00 4.40 4.82
C GLY A 326 22.94 5.39 5.99
N VAL A 327 22.97 6.70 5.71
CA VAL A 327 22.89 7.77 6.72
C VAL A 327 21.50 8.40 6.69
N PRO A 328 20.68 8.30 7.75
CA PRO A 328 19.44 9.07 7.89
C PRO A 328 19.76 10.58 7.86
N SER A 329 19.33 11.27 6.80
CA SER A 329 19.79 12.63 6.49
C SER A 329 18.72 13.70 6.65
N ASN A 330 17.48 13.38 6.30
CA ASN A 330 16.36 14.31 6.40
C ASN A 330 15.10 13.64 6.95
N LEU A 331 14.21 14.48 7.45
CA LEU A 331 12.88 14.13 7.93
C LEU A 331 11.82 14.81 7.05
N VAL A 332 10.60 14.32 7.13
CA VAL A 332 9.43 15.00 6.55
C VAL A 332 8.73 15.82 7.63
N TYR A 333 8.05 16.90 7.22
CA TYR A 333 7.45 17.86 8.13
C TYR A 333 6.07 18.33 7.66
N SER A 334 5.09 18.31 8.55
CA SER A 334 3.88 19.12 8.47
C SER A 334 4.23 20.60 8.71
N ARG A 335 3.27 21.49 8.51
CA ARG A 335 3.46 22.92 8.79
C ARG A 335 3.71 23.18 10.27
N ALA A 336 3.00 22.50 11.15
CA ALA A 336 3.13 22.67 12.59
C ALA A 336 4.47 22.14 13.11
N THR A 337 4.85 20.93 12.71
CA THR A 337 6.13 20.32 13.10
C THR A 337 7.32 21.07 12.54
N ALA A 338 7.23 21.54 11.29
CA ALA A 338 8.25 22.38 10.69
C ALA A 338 8.51 23.63 11.53
N ARG A 339 7.43 24.31 11.98
CA ARG A 339 7.58 25.47 12.87
C ARG A 339 8.21 25.12 14.21
N LYS A 340 7.76 24.03 14.87
CA LYS A 340 8.29 23.52 16.15
C LYS A 340 9.79 23.23 16.05
N MET A 341 10.23 22.63 14.94
CA MET A 341 11.61 22.20 14.71
C MET A 341 12.46 23.22 13.92
N LYS A 342 11.94 24.42 13.64
CA LYS A 342 12.60 25.46 12.86
C LYS A 342 13.07 24.99 11.47
N ALA A 343 12.26 24.11 10.85
CA ALA A 343 12.46 23.56 9.52
C ALA A 343 11.47 24.19 8.51
N LYS A 344 11.50 23.76 7.26
CA LYS A 344 10.49 24.10 6.24
C LYS A 344 9.49 22.95 6.09
N PRO A 345 8.19 23.24 5.86
CA PRO A 345 7.22 22.20 5.53
C PRO A 345 7.65 21.47 4.25
N THR A 346 7.47 20.18 4.21
CA THR A 346 7.90 19.33 3.09
C THR A 346 6.74 18.82 2.23
N GLY A 347 5.49 19.17 2.59
CA GLY A 347 4.30 18.68 1.92
C GLY A 347 3.97 17.21 2.26
N HIS A 348 4.10 16.86 3.54
CA HIS A 348 3.82 15.52 4.05
C HIS A 348 2.84 15.52 5.23
N GLY A 349 2.21 16.69 5.52
CA GLY A 349 1.23 16.84 6.58
C GLY A 349 0.02 15.94 6.36
N LEU A 350 -0.44 15.32 7.44
CA LEU A 350 -1.69 14.57 7.44
C LEU A 350 -2.89 15.51 7.60
N PRO A 351 -4.10 15.12 7.17
CA PRO A 351 -5.30 15.94 7.34
C PRO A 351 -5.54 16.32 8.79
N LEU A 352 -5.74 17.62 9.06
CA LEU A 352 -5.98 18.13 10.40
C LEU A 352 -7.47 18.00 10.82
N PRO A 353 -7.78 17.86 12.13
CA PRO A 353 -6.83 17.63 13.23
C PRO A 353 -6.33 16.19 13.27
N ASN A 354 -5.05 15.98 13.60
CA ASN A 354 -4.47 14.66 13.82
C ASN A 354 -3.32 14.74 14.84
N GLU A 355 -2.94 13.60 15.43
CA GLU A 355 -1.87 13.47 16.42
C GLU A 355 -0.53 13.02 15.81
N TYR A 356 -0.54 12.53 14.56
CA TYR A 356 0.64 11.95 13.91
C TYR A 356 1.50 12.99 13.20
N GLY A 357 0.94 14.17 12.90
CA GLY A 357 1.62 15.27 12.24
C GLY A 357 1.79 15.04 10.73
N GLU A 358 2.75 14.22 10.34
CA GLU A 358 3.14 13.95 8.97
C GLU A 358 3.62 12.52 8.77
N ALA A 359 3.68 12.06 7.51
CA ALA A 359 4.27 10.78 7.14
C ALA A 359 4.77 10.77 5.69
N PRO A 360 5.93 10.13 5.39
CA PRO A 360 6.36 9.85 4.03
C PRO A 360 5.54 8.67 3.49
N MET A 361 4.74 8.91 2.46
CA MET A 361 3.83 7.92 1.87
C MET A 361 4.28 7.44 0.49
N ASN A 362 5.38 7.98 -0.04
CA ASN A 362 5.87 7.68 -1.38
C ASN A 362 7.32 7.19 -1.37
N LEU A 363 7.58 6.17 -0.54
CA LEU A 363 8.92 5.64 -0.36
C LEU A 363 9.45 4.99 -1.64
N VAL A 364 10.68 5.37 -1.98
CA VAL A 364 11.44 4.89 -3.15
C VAL A 364 12.85 4.52 -2.69
N PHE A 365 13.13 3.24 -2.62
CA PHE A 365 14.48 2.73 -2.40
C PHE A 365 15.28 2.76 -3.69
N GLY A 366 16.53 3.18 -3.60
CA GLY A 366 17.49 3.06 -4.67
C GLY A 366 17.75 1.59 -5.00
N GLY A 367 17.73 1.26 -6.27
CA GLY A 367 18.02 -0.08 -6.75
C GLY A 367 19.48 -0.26 -7.18
N GLY A 368 19.83 -1.50 -7.45
CA GLY A 368 21.04 -1.93 -8.13
C GLY A 368 20.72 -2.59 -9.46
N ASN A 369 21.66 -3.40 -9.95
CA ASN A 369 21.53 -4.05 -11.25
C ASN A 369 21.46 -5.59 -11.16
N ALA A 370 21.58 -6.16 -9.97
CA ALA A 370 21.60 -7.62 -9.81
C ALA A 370 20.19 -8.20 -9.97
N SER A 371 20.04 -9.15 -10.88
CA SER A 371 18.80 -9.94 -10.95
C SER A 371 18.68 -10.90 -9.77
N VAL A 372 17.46 -11.35 -9.47
CA VAL A 372 17.25 -12.40 -8.46
C VAL A 372 18.01 -13.66 -8.81
N ASP A 373 18.11 -14.02 -10.09
CA ASP A 373 18.89 -15.18 -10.55
C ASP A 373 20.39 -15.01 -10.29
N GLU A 374 20.94 -13.80 -10.42
CA GLU A 374 22.33 -13.52 -10.06
C GLU A 374 22.56 -13.61 -8.55
N MET A 375 21.61 -13.12 -7.76
CA MET A 375 21.63 -13.28 -6.31
C MET A 375 21.63 -14.77 -5.93
N ILE A 376 20.77 -15.59 -6.57
CA ILE A 376 20.74 -17.05 -6.36
C ILE A 376 22.07 -17.66 -6.77
N ARG A 377 22.56 -17.42 -8.00
CA ARG A 377 23.84 -17.99 -8.50
C ARG A 377 25.04 -17.65 -7.63
N SER A 378 25.05 -16.49 -6.98
CA SER A 378 26.11 -16.04 -6.08
C SER A 378 25.96 -16.54 -4.64
N THR A 379 24.96 -17.37 -4.34
CA THR A 379 24.67 -17.84 -2.98
C THR A 379 25.03 -19.32 -2.86
N GLU A 380 26.04 -19.62 -2.04
CA GLU A 380 26.45 -21.00 -1.77
C GLU A 380 25.40 -21.73 -0.95
N ARG A 381 24.90 -21.10 0.11
CA ARG A 381 23.81 -21.59 0.93
C ARG A 381 22.96 -20.44 1.47
N GLY A 382 21.64 -20.48 1.25
CA GLY A 382 20.74 -19.39 1.65
C GLY A 382 19.27 -19.76 1.54
N ILE A 383 18.41 -18.79 1.84
CA ILE A 383 16.95 -18.92 1.75
C ILE A 383 16.42 -17.85 0.82
N LEU A 384 15.67 -18.26 -0.21
CA LEU A 384 14.86 -17.34 -1.03
C LEU A 384 13.47 -17.21 -0.39
N VAL A 385 13.03 -15.97 -0.17
CA VAL A 385 11.77 -15.64 0.49
C VAL A 385 10.89 -14.84 -0.45
N THR A 386 9.73 -15.37 -0.79
CA THR A 386 8.74 -14.72 -1.65
C THR A 386 8.01 -13.58 -0.92
N ARG A 387 7.46 -13.87 0.25
CA ARG A 387 6.76 -12.90 1.07
C ARG A 387 6.82 -13.23 2.55
N LEU A 388 6.44 -12.25 3.35
CA LEU A 388 6.35 -12.36 4.80
C LEU A 388 4.89 -12.24 5.25
N TRP A 389 4.63 -12.61 6.49
CA TRP A 389 3.29 -12.60 7.06
C TRP A 389 3.32 -12.32 8.56
N TYR A 390 2.27 -11.63 9.03
CA TYR A 390 2.04 -11.39 10.46
C TYR A 390 3.22 -10.69 11.14
N ILE A 391 3.75 -9.64 10.49
CA ILE A 391 4.87 -8.86 11.01
C ILE A 391 4.39 -7.96 12.15
N ARG A 392 5.16 -7.91 13.24
CA ARG A 392 4.92 -7.04 14.38
C ARG A 392 6.22 -6.43 14.84
N GLU A 393 6.16 -5.18 15.27
CA GLU A 393 7.28 -4.50 15.88
C GLU A 393 7.40 -4.92 17.35
N VAL A 394 8.59 -5.37 17.74
CA VAL A 394 8.93 -5.83 19.10
C VAL A 394 9.70 -4.75 19.85
N ASP A 395 10.64 -4.11 19.18
CA ASP A 395 11.40 -2.98 19.72
C ASP A 395 11.41 -1.84 18.71
N PRO A 396 10.73 -0.72 19.00
CA PRO A 396 10.65 0.42 18.10
C PRO A 396 11.97 1.19 17.94
N TYR A 397 12.90 1.11 18.92
CA TYR A 397 14.16 1.85 18.88
C TYR A 397 15.27 1.10 18.14
N GLU A 398 15.39 -0.20 18.39
CA GLU A 398 16.31 -1.08 17.65
C GLU A 398 15.65 -1.62 16.37
N LYS A 399 14.39 -1.24 16.15
CA LYS A 399 13.57 -1.62 14.98
C LYS A 399 13.54 -3.13 14.78
N VAL A 400 13.36 -3.86 15.88
CA VAL A 400 13.25 -5.31 15.86
C VAL A 400 11.84 -5.72 15.45
N LEU A 401 11.75 -6.51 14.40
CA LEU A 401 10.52 -7.05 13.86
C LEU A 401 10.47 -8.56 14.07
N THR A 402 9.29 -9.08 14.38
CA THR A 402 8.99 -10.52 14.34
C THR A 402 7.91 -10.80 13.31
N GLY A 403 7.96 -11.95 12.69
CA GLY A 403 6.99 -12.39 11.68
C GLY A 403 7.35 -13.79 11.18
N MET A 404 6.79 -14.17 10.04
CA MET A 404 7.09 -15.46 9.43
C MET A 404 7.17 -15.37 7.90
N THR A 405 7.90 -16.31 7.29
CA THR A 405 7.86 -16.53 5.84
C THR A 405 6.56 -17.23 5.44
N ARG A 406 6.12 -17.05 4.20
CA ARG A 406 4.88 -17.66 3.70
C ARG A 406 4.86 -17.80 2.18
N ASP A 407 4.16 -18.86 1.70
CA ASP A 407 3.82 -19.09 0.28
C ASP A 407 5.01 -18.99 -0.69
N GLY A 408 6.10 -19.65 -0.38
CA GLY A 408 7.33 -19.69 -1.18
C GLY A 408 8.55 -19.32 -0.36
N THR A 409 9.04 -20.31 0.40
CA THR A 409 10.31 -20.27 1.10
C THR A 409 11.17 -21.40 0.56
N PHE A 410 12.33 -21.08 -0.01
CA PHE A 410 13.14 -22.06 -0.75
C PHE A 410 14.56 -22.09 -0.25
N LEU A 411 15.11 -23.30 -0.15
CA LEU A 411 16.54 -23.53 0.05
C LEU A 411 17.30 -23.18 -1.23
N VAL A 412 18.34 -22.41 -1.11
CA VAL A 412 19.31 -22.14 -2.17
C VAL A 412 20.61 -22.82 -1.79
N GLU A 413 21.10 -23.71 -2.63
CA GLU A 413 22.40 -24.39 -2.46
C GLU A 413 23.16 -24.40 -3.78
N HIS A 414 24.49 -24.15 -3.69
CA HIS A 414 25.38 -24.14 -4.83
C HIS A 414 24.89 -23.32 -6.02
N GLY A 415 24.34 -22.15 -5.74
CA GLY A 415 23.86 -21.21 -6.76
C GLY A 415 22.56 -21.57 -7.46
N ARG A 416 21.74 -22.44 -6.89
CA ARG A 416 20.42 -22.84 -7.44
C ARG A 416 19.39 -23.08 -6.35
N VAL A 417 18.12 -22.95 -6.68
CA VAL A 417 17.01 -23.35 -5.81
C VAL A 417 17.00 -24.87 -5.71
N ALA A 418 17.20 -25.42 -4.52
CA ALA A 418 17.26 -26.86 -4.26
C ALA A 418 15.86 -27.45 -4.02
N GLY A 419 14.97 -26.72 -3.32
CA GLY A 419 13.61 -27.17 -3.00
C GLY A 419 12.92 -26.24 -2.05
N GLY A 420 11.67 -26.54 -1.71
CA GLY A 420 10.91 -25.83 -0.68
C GLY A 420 11.40 -26.17 0.72
N VAL A 421 11.35 -25.21 1.63
CA VAL A 421 11.55 -25.43 3.05
C VAL A 421 10.33 -24.99 3.84
N ARG A 422 10.12 -25.58 5.02
CA ARG A 422 9.08 -25.15 5.96
C ARG A 422 9.26 -23.69 6.31
N ASN A 423 8.16 -23.00 6.52
CA ASN A 423 8.20 -21.59 6.86
C ASN A 423 8.93 -21.35 8.18
N PHE A 424 9.66 -20.26 8.24
CA PHE A 424 10.37 -19.80 9.44
C PHE A 424 9.62 -18.68 10.13
N ARG A 425 9.76 -18.61 11.45
CA ARG A 425 9.64 -17.35 12.17
C ARG A 425 10.96 -16.62 12.14
N PHE A 426 10.90 -15.31 12.11
CA PHE A 426 12.08 -14.46 12.25
C PHE A 426 11.92 -13.49 13.42
N ASN A 427 13.07 -13.06 13.94
CA ASN A 427 13.18 -11.95 14.88
C ASN A 427 14.44 -11.19 14.47
N GLU A 428 14.26 -10.07 13.76
CA GLU A 428 15.32 -9.38 13.04
C GLU A 428 15.27 -7.88 13.25
N SER A 429 16.42 -7.24 13.46
CA SER A 429 16.54 -5.79 13.44
C SER A 429 16.57 -5.30 11.99
N LEU A 430 15.60 -4.48 11.62
CA LEU A 430 15.54 -3.91 10.28
C LEU A 430 16.76 -3.03 9.96
N LEU A 431 17.34 -2.37 10.95
CA LEU A 431 18.57 -1.58 10.76
C LEU A 431 19.78 -2.49 10.51
N GLU A 432 19.91 -3.61 11.24
CA GLU A 432 20.95 -4.61 10.99
C GLU A 432 20.78 -5.28 9.64
N MET A 433 19.55 -5.69 9.31
CA MET A 433 19.22 -6.24 7.99
C MET A 433 19.66 -5.29 6.87
N LEU A 434 19.33 -4.01 6.96
CA LEU A 434 19.72 -3.02 5.96
C LEU A 434 21.22 -2.69 5.97
N SER A 435 21.94 -2.96 7.06
CA SER A 435 23.41 -2.89 7.12
C SER A 435 24.08 -4.08 6.43
N ASN A 436 23.39 -5.20 6.35
CA ASN A 436 23.88 -6.47 5.83
C ASN A 436 23.49 -6.74 4.37
N VAL A 437 22.92 -5.75 3.67
CA VAL A 437 22.56 -5.87 2.25
C VAL A 437 23.81 -5.96 1.38
N GLU A 438 23.99 -7.11 0.70
CA GLU A 438 25.11 -7.36 -0.21
C GLU A 438 24.81 -6.96 -1.66
N MET A 439 23.58 -7.24 -2.13
CA MET A 439 23.17 -6.98 -3.51
C MET A 439 21.78 -6.39 -3.56
N LEU A 440 21.58 -5.48 -4.50
CA LEU A 440 20.29 -4.86 -4.82
C LEU A 440 19.96 -5.12 -6.29
N GLY A 441 18.73 -5.46 -6.56
CA GLY A 441 18.21 -5.51 -7.93
C GLY A 441 17.61 -4.19 -8.39
N PRO A 442 17.05 -4.12 -9.59
CA PRO A 442 16.29 -2.96 -10.04
C PRO A 442 15.07 -2.74 -9.15
N SER A 443 14.84 -1.47 -8.78
CA SER A 443 13.67 -1.11 -7.99
C SER A 443 12.40 -1.20 -8.83
N VAL A 444 11.40 -1.88 -8.30
CA VAL A 444 10.09 -2.08 -8.92
C VAL A 444 8.98 -1.57 -8.01
N ARG A 445 7.82 -1.25 -8.59
CA ARG A 445 6.61 -1.05 -7.81
C ARG A 445 6.21 -2.38 -7.20
N ALA A 446 6.28 -2.48 -5.90
CA ALA A 446 5.95 -3.69 -5.17
C ALA A 446 4.59 -3.58 -4.47
N ALA A 447 3.96 -4.72 -4.27
CA ALA A 447 2.75 -4.88 -3.48
C ALA A 447 2.97 -6.02 -2.49
N GLY A 448 2.79 -5.74 -1.21
CA GLY A 448 2.87 -6.69 -0.11
C GLY A 448 1.51 -6.97 0.51
N GLU A 449 1.52 -7.60 1.66
CA GLU A 449 0.30 -7.89 2.43
C GLU A 449 0.27 -7.14 3.78
N GLU A 450 1.42 -6.70 4.27
CA GLU A 450 1.57 -6.07 5.58
C GLU A 450 1.82 -4.55 5.48
N SER A 451 2.14 -4.02 4.29
CA SER A 451 2.46 -2.62 4.09
C SER A 451 1.83 -2.04 2.82
N PHE A 452 1.90 -0.71 2.68
CA PHE A 452 1.41 0.01 1.51
C PHE A 452 2.40 -0.07 0.33
N GLU A 453 1.94 0.29 -0.87
CA GLU A 453 2.74 0.20 -2.08
C GLU A 453 3.96 1.13 -2.03
N MET A 454 5.12 0.59 -2.38
CA MET A 454 6.39 1.29 -2.44
C MET A 454 7.17 0.90 -3.71
N VAL A 455 8.22 1.63 -3.99
CA VAL A 455 9.20 1.27 -5.01
C VAL A 455 10.42 0.73 -4.29
N VAL A 456 10.63 -0.58 -4.39
CA VAL A 456 11.71 -1.29 -3.69
C VAL A 456 12.40 -2.30 -4.60
N PRO A 457 13.71 -2.57 -4.41
CA PRO A 457 14.44 -3.63 -5.10
C PRO A 457 14.26 -4.98 -4.40
N PRO A 458 14.47 -6.11 -5.07
CA PRO A 458 14.85 -7.34 -4.39
C PRO A 458 16.21 -7.16 -3.73
N MET A 459 16.46 -7.87 -2.62
CA MET A 459 17.68 -7.72 -1.82
C MET A 459 18.30 -9.08 -1.48
N LYS A 460 19.61 -9.20 -1.63
CA LYS A 460 20.39 -10.27 -1.00
C LYS A 460 20.99 -9.73 0.29
N VAL A 461 20.70 -10.39 1.41
CA VAL A 461 21.07 -9.96 2.76
C VAL A 461 21.75 -11.12 3.48
N ARG A 462 22.89 -10.87 4.11
CA ARG A 462 23.55 -11.85 4.97
C ARG A 462 23.03 -11.77 6.42
N ASP A 463 23.23 -12.85 7.16
CA ASP A 463 23.00 -12.93 8.62
C ASP A 463 21.56 -12.62 9.06
N PHE A 464 20.57 -12.81 8.21
CA PHE A 464 19.15 -12.66 8.58
C PHE A 464 18.75 -13.77 9.56
N ASN A 465 18.12 -13.39 10.69
CA ASN A 465 17.89 -14.30 11.80
C ASN A 465 16.51 -14.96 11.77
N PHE A 466 16.47 -16.24 11.47
CA PHE A 466 15.29 -17.07 11.68
C PHE A 466 15.33 -17.69 13.08
N SER A 467 14.29 -17.44 13.89
CA SER A 467 14.25 -17.85 15.30
C SER A 467 13.74 -19.26 15.50
N GLU A 468 12.83 -19.72 14.65
CA GLU A 468 12.25 -21.07 14.73
C GLU A 468 11.59 -21.48 13.40
N VAL A 469 11.33 -22.79 13.23
CA VAL A 469 10.52 -23.34 12.15
C VAL A 469 9.05 -23.31 12.56
N THR A 470 8.16 -22.88 11.66
CA THR A 470 6.71 -22.89 11.94
C THR A 470 6.15 -24.32 11.81
N LYS A 471 5.06 -24.58 12.53
CA LYS A 471 4.40 -25.89 12.49
C LYS A 471 3.42 -26.04 11.31
N PHE A 472 3.23 -25.02 10.50
CA PHE A 472 2.30 -24.95 9.35
C PHE A 472 2.88 -24.20 8.17
#